data_d81ab3244ee2f3d81b385a2699a4aa1d
#
_entry.id   d81ab3244ee2f3d81b385a2699a4aa1d
#
_cell.length_a   1.000
_cell.length_b   1.000
_cell.length_c   1.000
_cell.angle_alpha   90.00
_cell.angle_beta   90.00
_cell.angle_gamma   90.00
#
_symmetry.space_group_name_H-M   'P 1'
#
loop_
_entity.id
_entity.type
_entity.pdbx_description
1 polymer ?
#
loop_
_entity_poly.entity_id
_entity_poly.type
_entity_poly.pdbx_seq_one_letter_code
_entity_poly.pdbx_strand_id
1 'polypeptide(L)'
;TFQTDCRKKQFWLLLVLTILSAMLEVVSLGAVLPFLGILIDPEKIYIMQEVQPLIQLANITNPTELILPVTVIFIVVVLITAAVRLILLYAITRFSFAVGADLSIGIYRRTLYQNYSVHVSRNSSEIINGIITKTNSVIHGVVSPILTLITSVVLIFGIMTALFFINIEVALSAFFGFGLLYSSIIF
;
A
#
# COMPACT_ATOMS: atom_id res chain seq x y z
N THR A 1 -8.30 7.44 27.75
CA THR A 1 -9.31 6.58 27.05
C THR A 1 -9.77 7.19 25.72
N PHE A 2 -10.13 8.47 25.67
CA PHE A 2 -10.63 9.10 24.43
C PHE A 2 -9.61 9.14 23.28
N GLN A 3 -8.33 9.31 23.58
CA GLN A 3 -7.23 9.36 22.60
C GLN A 3 -6.95 7.97 21.97
N THR A 4 -7.09 6.91 22.75
CA THR A 4 -6.93 5.52 22.30
C THR A 4 -8.03 5.08 21.33
N ASP A 5 -9.26 5.52 21.52
CA ASP A 5 -10.38 5.15 20.64
C ASP A 5 -10.31 5.85 19.28
N CYS A 6 -9.84 7.10 19.26
CA CYS A 6 -9.60 7.83 18.03
C CYS A 6 -8.47 7.18 17.18
N ARG A 7 -7.38 6.72 17.84
CA ARG A 7 -6.28 6.00 17.17
C ARG A 7 -6.70 4.63 16.63
N LYS A 8 -7.54 3.90 17.37
CA LYS A 8 -8.10 2.63 16.88
C LYS A 8 -8.92 2.84 15.59
N LYS A 9 -9.78 3.84 15.55
CA LYS A 9 -10.56 4.17 14.34
C LYS A 9 -9.65 4.53 13.16
N GLN A 10 -8.62 5.34 13.38
CA GLN A 10 -7.64 5.69 12.35
C GLN A 10 -6.88 4.46 11.84
N PHE A 11 -6.49 3.56 12.72
CA PHE A 11 -5.83 2.31 12.36
C PHE A 11 -6.74 1.40 11.50
N TRP A 12 -8.02 1.24 11.89
CA TRP A 12 -8.97 0.47 11.11
C TRP A 12 -9.21 1.08 9.72
N LEU A 13 -9.32 2.41 9.65
CA LEU A 13 -9.48 3.10 8.38
C LEU A 13 -8.25 2.90 7.48
N LEU A 14 -7.06 2.91 8.07
CA LEU A 14 -5.82 2.62 7.38
C LEU A 14 -5.78 1.18 6.85
N LEU A 15 -6.24 0.19 7.64
CA LEU A 15 -6.35 -1.20 7.18
C LEU A 15 -7.32 -1.35 6.00
N VAL A 16 -8.49 -0.70 6.06
CA VAL A 16 -9.45 -0.71 4.94
C VAL A 16 -8.82 -0.09 3.69
N LEU A 17 -8.12 1.05 3.84
CA LEU A 17 -7.42 1.70 2.73
C LEU A 17 -6.30 0.81 2.15
N THR A 18 -5.60 0.06 2.99
CA THR A 18 -4.59 -0.92 2.57
C THR A 18 -5.19 -2.02 1.71
N ILE A 19 -6.32 -2.60 2.15
CA ILE A 19 -7.01 -3.65 1.39
C ILE A 19 -7.51 -3.09 0.06
N LEU A 20 -8.11 -1.90 0.06
CA LEU A 20 -8.58 -1.23 -1.16
C LEU A 20 -7.42 -0.97 -2.14
N SER A 21 -6.29 -0.48 -1.65
CA SER A 21 -5.08 -0.26 -2.47
C SER A 21 -4.56 -1.57 -3.07
N ALA A 22 -4.52 -2.65 -2.28
CA ALA A 22 -4.09 -3.95 -2.77
C ALA A 22 -5.05 -4.51 -3.85
N MET A 23 -6.36 -4.37 -3.67
CA MET A 23 -7.33 -4.79 -4.69
C MET A 23 -7.17 -4.02 -6.00
N LEU A 24 -7.00 -2.70 -5.94
CA LEU A 24 -6.78 -1.87 -7.12
C LEU A 24 -5.46 -2.21 -7.81
N GLU A 25 -4.42 -2.54 -7.07
CA GLU A 25 -3.11 -2.95 -7.61
C GLU A 25 -3.23 -4.29 -8.35
N VAL A 26 -3.95 -5.26 -7.79
CA VAL A 26 -4.25 -6.53 -8.46
C VAL A 26 -5.06 -6.33 -9.75
N VAL A 27 -6.08 -5.47 -9.71
CA VAL A 27 -6.88 -5.13 -10.90
C VAL A 27 -6.02 -4.44 -11.95
N SER A 28 -5.16 -3.50 -11.56
CA SER A 28 -4.25 -2.81 -12.48
C SER A 28 -3.26 -3.77 -13.14
N LEU A 29 -2.69 -4.73 -12.40
CA LEU A 29 -1.82 -5.77 -12.96
C LEU A 29 -2.61 -6.70 -13.90
N GLY A 30 -3.82 -7.09 -13.53
CA GLY A 30 -4.70 -7.90 -14.38
C GLY A 30 -5.08 -7.21 -15.68
N ALA A 31 -5.26 -5.89 -15.66
CA ALA A 31 -5.59 -5.10 -16.84
C ALA A 31 -4.46 -5.02 -17.89
N VAL A 32 -3.22 -5.34 -17.52
CA VAL A 32 -2.08 -5.40 -18.45
C VAL A 32 -2.30 -6.48 -19.50
N LEU A 33 -2.86 -7.63 -19.14
CA LEU A 33 -3.05 -8.77 -20.05
C LEU A 33 -3.99 -8.43 -21.21
N PRO A 34 -5.23 -7.94 -21.02
CA PRO A 34 -6.10 -7.56 -22.11
C PRO A 34 -5.55 -6.35 -22.89
N PHE A 35 -4.84 -5.43 -22.23
CA PHE A 35 -4.20 -4.31 -22.91
C PHE A 35 -3.12 -4.78 -23.89
N LEU A 36 -2.21 -5.66 -23.48
CA LEU A 36 -1.20 -6.24 -24.37
C LEU A 36 -1.83 -7.11 -25.46
N GLY A 37 -2.89 -7.86 -25.12
CA GLY A 37 -3.61 -8.69 -26.08
C GLY A 37 -4.16 -7.88 -27.24
N ILE A 38 -4.75 -6.71 -26.99
CA ILE A 38 -5.26 -5.81 -28.03
C ILE A 38 -4.14 -5.21 -28.88
N LEU A 39 -2.99 -4.93 -28.30
CA LEU A 39 -1.85 -4.41 -29.05
C LEU A 39 -1.23 -5.45 -30.00
N ILE A 40 -1.27 -6.74 -29.60
CA ILE A 40 -0.67 -7.84 -30.39
C ILE A 40 -1.65 -8.35 -31.45
N ASP A 41 -2.91 -8.57 -31.09
CA ASP A 41 -3.93 -9.17 -31.95
C ASP A 41 -5.32 -8.58 -31.64
N PRO A 42 -5.64 -7.39 -32.21
CA PRO A 42 -6.91 -6.72 -31.96
C PRO A 42 -8.12 -7.51 -32.47
N GLU A 43 -7.96 -8.34 -33.54
CA GLU A 43 -9.04 -9.13 -34.09
C GLU A 43 -9.52 -10.21 -33.16
N LYS A 44 -8.58 -10.88 -32.46
CA LYS A 44 -8.87 -11.95 -31.50
C LYS A 44 -9.66 -11.44 -30.29
N ILE A 45 -9.33 -10.25 -29.83
CA ILE A 45 -10.03 -9.63 -28.67
C ILE A 45 -11.38 -9.07 -29.07
N TYR A 46 -11.53 -8.58 -30.32
CA TYR A 46 -12.80 -8.08 -30.85
C TYR A 46 -13.89 -9.16 -30.83
N ILE A 47 -13.54 -10.42 -30.99
CA ILE A 47 -14.48 -11.57 -31.01
C ILE A 47 -14.85 -12.03 -29.59
N MET A 48 -14.09 -11.65 -28.53
CA MET A 48 -14.38 -12.06 -27.16
C MET A 48 -15.70 -11.48 -26.65
N GLN A 49 -16.55 -12.32 -26.05
CA GLN A 49 -17.85 -11.94 -25.49
C GLN A 49 -17.77 -10.85 -24.42
N GLU A 50 -16.67 -10.83 -23.66
CA GLU A 50 -16.45 -9.90 -22.54
C GLU A 50 -16.24 -8.45 -23.02
N VAL A 51 -15.77 -8.25 -24.26
CA VAL A 51 -15.49 -6.93 -24.84
C VAL A 51 -16.67 -6.37 -25.63
N GLN A 52 -17.64 -7.22 -25.99
CA GLN A 52 -18.82 -6.85 -26.78
C GLN A 52 -19.63 -5.66 -26.19
N PRO A 53 -19.84 -5.54 -24.86
CA PRO A 53 -20.54 -4.38 -24.29
C PRO A 53 -19.81 -3.06 -24.54
N LEU A 54 -18.46 -3.09 -24.50
CA LEU A 54 -17.61 -1.92 -24.79
C LEU A 54 -17.67 -1.51 -26.27
N ILE A 55 -17.66 -2.49 -27.17
CA ILE A 55 -17.78 -2.29 -28.61
C ILE A 55 -19.09 -1.62 -28.97
N GLN A 56 -20.20 -2.09 -28.36
CA GLN A 56 -21.54 -1.52 -28.60
C GLN A 56 -21.68 -0.09 -28.04
N LEU A 57 -21.14 0.16 -26.84
CA LEU A 57 -21.17 1.48 -26.21
C LEU A 57 -20.32 2.52 -26.98
N ALA A 58 -19.21 2.10 -27.53
CA ALA A 58 -18.28 2.98 -28.26
C ALA A 58 -18.55 3.05 -29.76
N ASN A 59 -19.58 2.32 -30.28
CA ASN A 59 -19.91 2.22 -31.71
C ASN A 59 -18.69 1.87 -32.62
N ILE A 60 -17.86 0.95 -32.15
CA ILE A 60 -16.62 0.56 -32.80
C ILE A 60 -16.93 -0.41 -33.93
N THR A 61 -16.54 -0.04 -35.16
CA THR A 61 -16.78 -0.84 -36.38
C THR A 61 -15.55 -1.65 -36.80
N ASN A 62 -14.34 -1.19 -36.45
CA ASN A 62 -13.10 -1.85 -36.86
C ASN A 62 -12.32 -2.33 -35.59
N PRO A 63 -11.70 -3.53 -35.63
CA PRO A 63 -10.91 -4.04 -34.54
C PRO A 63 -9.78 -3.10 -34.06
N THR A 64 -9.17 -2.36 -34.99
CA THR A 64 -8.08 -1.41 -34.67
C THR A 64 -8.54 -0.18 -33.89
N GLU A 65 -9.82 0.20 -34.01
CA GLU A 65 -10.38 1.32 -33.22
C GLU A 65 -10.52 1.01 -31.73
N LEU A 66 -10.49 -0.27 -31.34
CA LEU A 66 -10.49 -0.72 -29.95
C LEU A 66 -9.22 -0.32 -29.19
N ILE A 67 -8.09 -0.13 -29.87
CA ILE A 67 -6.82 0.19 -29.23
C ILE A 67 -6.92 1.49 -28.40
N LEU A 68 -7.55 2.52 -28.96
CA LEU A 68 -7.64 3.82 -28.30
C LEU A 68 -8.47 3.79 -27.01
N PRO A 69 -9.74 3.32 -27.00
CA PRO A 69 -10.55 3.29 -25.78
C PRO A 69 -9.97 2.38 -24.70
N VAL A 70 -9.41 1.23 -25.07
CA VAL A 70 -8.80 0.33 -24.08
C VAL A 70 -7.53 0.93 -23.50
N THR A 71 -6.71 1.62 -24.30
CA THR A 71 -5.55 2.36 -23.81
C THR A 71 -5.97 3.44 -22.81
N VAL A 72 -7.02 4.20 -23.12
CA VAL A 72 -7.52 5.25 -22.21
C VAL A 72 -8.01 4.63 -20.88
N ILE A 73 -8.81 3.56 -20.95
CA ILE A 73 -9.28 2.85 -19.77
C ILE A 73 -8.10 2.34 -18.93
N PHE A 74 -7.11 1.72 -19.56
CA PHE A 74 -5.91 1.22 -18.89
C PHE A 74 -5.16 2.35 -18.19
N ILE A 75 -4.91 3.47 -18.85
CA ILE A 75 -4.27 4.65 -18.26
C ILE A 75 -5.06 5.16 -17.06
N VAL A 76 -6.38 5.26 -17.16
CA VAL A 76 -7.24 5.72 -16.06
C VAL A 76 -7.14 4.77 -14.86
N VAL A 77 -7.19 3.45 -15.08
CA VAL A 77 -7.04 2.45 -14.01
C VAL A 77 -5.69 2.59 -13.32
N VAL A 78 -4.61 2.71 -14.08
CA VAL A 78 -3.25 2.89 -13.53
C VAL A 78 -3.14 4.19 -12.72
N LEU A 79 -3.69 5.29 -13.24
CA LEU A 79 -3.67 6.59 -12.53
C LEU A 79 -4.47 6.54 -11.23
N ILE A 80 -5.65 5.91 -11.22
CA ILE A 80 -6.46 5.72 -10.00
C ILE A 80 -5.68 4.89 -8.97
N THR A 81 -5.08 3.79 -9.41
CA THR A 81 -4.28 2.92 -8.54
C THR A 81 -3.10 3.69 -7.93
N ALA A 82 -2.37 4.45 -8.74
CA ALA A 82 -1.28 5.29 -8.28
C ALA A 82 -1.73 6.37 -7.28
N ALA A 83 -2.86 7.02 -7.55
CA ALA A 83 -3.43 8.02 -6.65
C ALA A 83 -3.81 7.42 -5.28
N VAL A 84 -4.48 6.26 -5.27
CA VAL A 84 -4.85 5.57 -4.02
C VAL A 84 -3.61 5.12 -3.26
N ARG A 85 -2.56 4.65 -3.94
CA ARG A 85 -1.28 4.30 -3.33
C ARG A 85 -0.59 5.50 -2.67
N LEU A 86 -0.60 6.66 -3.32
CA LEU A 86 -0.07 7.90 -2.73
C LEU A 86 -0.88 8.34 -1.49
N ILE A 87 -2.21 8.21 -1.54
CA ILE A 87 -3.07 8.48 -0.38
C ILE A 87 -2.74 7.52 0.78
N LEU A 88 -2.55 6.24 0.48
CA LEU A 88 -2.15 5.24 1.48
C LEU A 88 -0.80 5.59 2.12
N LEU A 89 0.22 5.93 1.31
CA LEU A 89 1.53 6.34 1.80
C LEU A 89 1.44 7.58 2.70
N TYR A 90 0.66 8.57 2.30
CA TYR A 90 0.39 9.74 3.12
C TYR A 90 -0.31 9.37 4.45
N ALA A 91 -1.31 8.50 4.41
CA ALA A 91 -2.03 8.03 5.58
C ALA A 91 -1.12 7.29 6.57
N ILE A 92 -0.26 6.38 6.09
CA ILE A 92 0.73 5.67 6.89
C ILE A 92 1.68 6.65 7.58
N THR A 93 2.23 7.58 6.80
CA THR A 93 3.17 8.59 7.33
C THR A 93 2.50 9.45 8.39
N ARG A 94 1.33 9.99 8.10
CA ARG A 94 0.56 10.82 9.05
C ARG A 94 0.19 10.06 10.32
N PHE A 95 -0.21 8.80 10.21
CA PHE A 95 -0.51 7.97 11.38
C PHE A 95 0.74 7.71 12.22
N SER A 96 1.88 7.39 11.60
CA SER A 96 3.15 7.15 12.29
C SER A 96 3.60 8.37 13.10
N PHE A 97 3.54 9.56 12.50
CA PHE A 97 3.86 10.80 13.22
C PHE A 97 2.85 11.13 14.31
N ALA A 98 1.58 10.81 14.11
CA ALA A 98 0.55 11.02 15.11
C ALA A 98 0.74 10.12 16.34
N VAL A 99 1.15 8.86 16.15
CA VAL A 99 1.55 7.95 17.23
C VAL A 99 2.81 8.47 17.94
N GLY A 100 3.79 8.97 17.18
CA GLY A 100 4.99 9.57 17.73
C GLY A 100 4.70 10.82 18.58
N ALA A 101 3.81 11.69 18.15
CA ALA A 101 3.39 12.86 18.92
C ALA A 101 2.75 12.46 20.26
N ASP A 102 1.85 11.46 20.25
CA ASP A 102 1.22 10.95 21.47
C ASP A 102 2.27 10.36 22.42
N LEU A 103 3.28 9.65 21.87
CA LEU A 103 4.39 9.11 22.64
C LEU A 103 5.25 10.23 23.27
N SER A 104 5.61 11.24 22.49
CA SER A 104 6.37 12.41 22.96
C SER A 104 5.66 13.12 24.11
N ILE A 105 4.36 13.40 23.95
CA ILE A 105 3.55 14.04 24.99
C ILE A 105 3.50 13.17 26.24
N GLY A 106 3.35 11.86 26.09
CA GLY A 106 3.33 10.91 27.21
C GLY A 106 4.65 10.89 27.97
N ILE A 107 5.78 10.87 27.28
CA ILE A 107 7.11 10.89 27.88
C ILE A 107 7.37 12.24 28.57
N TYR A 108 7.09 13.35 27.88
CA TYR A 108 7.26 14.69 28.41
C TYR A 108 6.48 14.90 29.71
N ARG A 109 5.19 14.49 29.70
CA ARG A 109 4.35 14.58 30.89
C ARG A 109 4.94 13.78 32.06
N ARG A 110 5.40 12.52 31.83
CA ARG A 110 6.02 11.71 32.86
C ARG A 110 7.32 12.33 33.37
N THR A 111 8.09 12.95 32.52
CA THR A 111 9.33 13.66 32.89
C THR A 111 9.03 14.85 33.83
N LEU A 112 7.97 15.64 33.48
CA LEU A 112 7.60 16.78 34.36
C LEU A 112 7.16 16.38 35.78
N TYR A 113 6.59 15.19 35.95
CA TYR A 113 6.17 14.68 37.29
C TYR A 113 7.27 13.93 38.04
N GLN A 114 8.54 14.00 37.60
CA GLN A 114 9.69 13.44 38.37
C GLN A 114 10.06 14.32 39.54
N ASN A 115 10.76 13.72 40.52
CA ASN A 115 11.24 14.45 41.71
C ASN A 115 12.15 15.61 41.34
N TYR A 116 12.07 16.72 42.08
CA TYR A 116 12.85 17.93 41.86
C TYR A 116 14.37 17.68 41.77
N SER A 117 14.90 16.75 42.57
CA SER A 117 16.31 16.35 42.53
C SER A 117 16.76 15.86 41.14
N VAL A 118 15.88 15.21 40.39
CA VAL A 118 16.16 14.72 39.01
C VAL A 118 16.16 15.89 38.04
N HIS A 119 15.28 16.88 38.24
CA HIS A 119 15.22 18.07 37.38
C HIS A 119 16.48 18.95 37.52
N VAL A 120 17.00 19.10 38.74
CA VAL A 120 18.20 19.93 38.98
C VAL A 120 19.46 19.26 38.44
N SER A 121 19.51 17.94 38.43
CA SER A 121 20.69 17.17 37.97
C SER A 121 20.79 17.00 36.45
N ARG A 122 19.75 17.36 35.69
CA ARG A 122 19.71 17.19 34.25
C ARG A 122 19.55 18.50 33.50
N ASN A 123 20.25 18.61 32.36
CA ASN A 123 20.08 19.73 31.46
C ASN A 123 18.75 19.60 30.68
N SER A 124 17.92 20.65 30.71
CA SER A 124 16.63 20.68 30.00
C SER A 124 16.77 20.43 28.49
N SER A 125 17.86 20.94 27.88
CA SER A 125 18.13 20.71 26.46
C SER A 125 18.41 19.24 26.14
N GLU A 126 19.08 18.52 27.03
CA GLU A 126 19.36 17.08 26.89
C GLU A 126 18.06 16.27 26.97
N ILE A 127 17.16 16.61 27.88
CA ILE A 127 15.85 15.96 28.02
C ILE A 127 15.03 16.17 26.73
N ILE A 128 14.93 17.38 26.23
CA ILE A 128 14.16 17.71 25.03
C ILE A 128 14.72 16.99 23.79
N ASN A 129 16.05 17.06 23.60
CA ASN A 129 16.72 16.36 22.51
C ASN A 129 16.56 14.84 22.60
N GLY A 130 16.66 14.30 23.83
CA GLY A 130 16.43 12.88 24.09
C GLY A 130 15.02 12.43 23.71
N ILE A 131 14.00 13.19 24.07
CA ILE A 131 12.60 12.89 23.72
C ILE A 131 12.42 12.91 22.20
N ILE A 132 12.88 13.96 21.52
CA ILE A 132 12.74 14.10 20.06
C ILE A 132 13.46 12.97 19.34
N THR A 133 14.73 12.73 19.67
CA THR A 133 15.55 11.70 19.02
C THR A 133 14.99 10.30 19.22
N LYS A 134 14.62 9.95 20.46
CA LYS A 134 14.07 8.63 20.77
C LYS A 134 12.69 8.42 20.11
N THR A 135 11.84 9.45 20.09
CA THR A 135 10.55 9.37 19.40
C THR A 135 10.73 9.19 17.89
N ASN A 136 11.61 9.95 17.26
CA ASN A 136 11.91 9.77 15.85
C ASN A 136 12.48 8.37 15.56
N SER A 137 13.34 7.84 16.42
CA SER A 137 13.84 6.47 16.28
C SER A 137 12.70 5.43 16.36
N VAL A 138 11.71 5.63 17.22
CA VAL A 138 10.54 4.74 17.31
C VAL A 138 9.65 4.88 16.07
N ILE A 139 9.41 6.10 15.60
CA ILE A 139 8.59 6.32 14.38
C ILE A 139 9.21 5.63 13.17
N HIS A 140 10.49 5.90 12.91
CA HIS A 140 11.17 5.40 11.71
C HIS A 140 11.71 3.98 11.84
N GLY A 141 12.06 3.54 13.05
CA GLY A 141 12.62 2.21 13.29
C GLY A 141 11.58 1.14 13.63
N VAL A 142 10.38 1.53 14.08
CA VAL A 142 9.37 0.57 14.54
C VAL A 142 8.02 0.81 13.87
N VAL A 143 7.40 1.97 14.09
CA VAL A 143 6.00 2.20 13.69
C VAL A 143 5.84 2.18 12.18
N SER A 144 6.63 2.96 11.46
CA SER A 144 6.58 3.05 9.99
C SER A 144 6.91 1.72 9.30
N PRO A 145 7.99 1.00 9.66
CA PRO A 145 8.30 -0.32 9.08
C PRO A 145 7.23 -1.37 9.35
N ILE A 146 6.64 -1.42 10.54
CA ILE A 146 5.57 -2.36 10.86
C ILE A 146 4.35 -2.11 9.96
N LEU A 147 3.92 -0.86 9.80
CA LEU A 147 2.81 -0.51 8.92
C LEU A 147 3.11 -0.86 7.46
N THR A 148 4.32 -0.57 7.00
CA THR A 148 4.76 -0.96 5.64
C THR A 148 4.79 -2.48 5.48
N LEU A 149 5.22 -3.23 6.48
CA LEU A 149 5.20 -4.68 6.46
C LEU A 149 3.77 -5.23 6.35
N ILE A 150 2.83 -4.70 7.12
CA ILE A 150 1.41 -5.06 7.02
C ILE A 150 0.88 -4.82 5.61
N THR A 151 1.16 -3.64 5.03
CA THR A 151 0.72 -3.33 3.65
C THR A 151 1.33 -4.29 2.63
N SER A 152 2.61 -4.62 2.76
CA SER A 152 3.30 -5.56 1.86
C SER A 152 2.74 -6.98 1.95
N VAL A 153 2.44 -7.46 3.17
CA VAL A 153 1.82 -8.77 3.37
C VAL A 153 0.44 -8.83 2.71
N VAL A 154 -0.40 -7.82 2.91
CA VAL A 154 -1.74 -7.75 2.28
C VAL A 154 -1.62 -7.75 0.76
N LEU A 155 -0.66 -7.00 0.21
CA LEU A 155 -0.41 -6.95 -1.23
C LEU A 155 0.06 -8.30 -1.79
N ILE A 156 1.01 -8.96 -1.12
CA ILE A 156 1.50 -10.30 -1.53
C ILE A 156 0.34 -11.30 -1.54
N PHE A 157 -0.49 -11.31 -0.49
CA PHE A 157 -1.68 -12.17 -0.46
C PHE A 157 -2.65 -11.86 -1.59
N GLY A 158 -2.89 -10.59 -1.90
CA GLY A 158 -3.74 -10.16 -3.02
C GLY A 158 -3.22 -10.67 -4.36
N ILE A 159 -1.94 -10.47 -4.64
CA ILE A 159 -1.30 -10.93 -5.90
C ILE A 159 -1.29 -12.44 -5.99
N MET A 160 -0.92 -13.16 -4.92
CA MET A 160 -0.90 -14.62 -4.90
C MET A 160 -2.30 -15.18 -5.15
N THR A 161 -3.32 -14.62 -4.49
CA THR A 161 -4.71 -15.03 -4.71
C THR A 161 -5.12 -14.83 -6.17
N ALA A 162 -4.79 -13.71 -6.78
CA ALA A 162 -5.10 -13.44 -8.19
C ALA A 162 -4.37 -14.43 -9.12
N LEU A 163 -3.10 -14.72 -8.88
CA LEU A 163 -2.34 -15.70 -9.67
C LEU A 163 -2.91 -17.11 -9.55
N PHE A 164 -3.37 -17.52 -8.36
CA PHE A 164 -4.03 -18.81 -8.18
C PHE A 164 -5.31 -18.96 -9.00
N PHE A 165 -6.07 -17.88 -9.16
CA PHE A 165 -7.28 -17.89 -9.99
C PHE A 165 -6.98 -17.92 -11.50
N ILE A 166 -5.85 -17.36 -11.93
CA ILE A 166 -5.47 -17.32 -13.34
C ILE A 166 -4.79 -18.63 -13.76
N ASN A 167 -3.75 -19.05 -13.05
CA ASN A 167 -3.01 -20.27 -13.34
C ASN A 167 -2.20 -20.72 -12.10
N ILE A 168 -2.52 -21.93 -11.60
CA ILE A 168 -1.90 -22.48 -10.41
C ILE A 168 -0.40 -22.80 -10.62
N GLU A 169 0.01 -23.18 -11.83
CA GLU A 169 1.42 -23.51 -12.14
C GLU A 169 2.28 -22.25 -12.09
N VAL A 170 1.77 -21.12 -12.62
CA VAL A 170 2.44 -19.82 -12.58
C VAL A 170 2.53 -19.32 -11.13
N ALA A 171 1.45 -19.48 -10.34
CA ALA A 171 1.45 -19.09 -8.93
C ALA A 171 2.49 -19.86 -8.12
N LEU A 172 2.57 -21.18 -8.31
CA LEU A 172 3.56 -22.04 -7.64
C LEU A 172 5.00 -21.71 -8.06
N SER A 173 5.24 -21.54 -9.37
CA SER A 173 6.57 -21.20 -9.87
C SER A 173 7.04 -19.84 -9.36
N ALA A 174 6.16 -18.85 -9.30
CA ALA A 174 6.45 -17.54 -8.72
C ALA A 174 6.77 -17.64 -7.22
N PHE A 175 5.96 -18.38 -6.45
CA PHE A 175 6.18 -18.57 -5.02
C PHE A 175 7.53 -19.22 -4.71
N PHE A 176 7.86 -20.32 -5.39
CA PHE A 176 9.14 -21.01 -5.21
C PHE A 176 10.31 -20.18 -5.74
N GLY A 177 10.16 -19.51 -6.88
CA GLY A 177 11.19 -18.65 -7.48
C GLY A 177 11.58 -17.50 -6.55
N PHE A 178 10.60 -16.74 -6.07
CA PHE A 178 10.85 -15.66 -5.12
C PHE A 178 11.35 -16.16 -3.77
N GLY A 179 10.84 -17.28 -3.27
CA GLY A 179 11.32 -17.91 -2.03
C GLY A 179 12.79 -18.30 -2.10
N LEU A 180 13.23 -18.92 -3.20
CA LEU A 180 14.63 -19.28 -3.44
C LEU A 180 15.54 -18.07 -3.58
N LEU A 181 15.12 -17.05 -4.35
CA LEU A 181 15.87 -15.79 -4.47
C LEU A 181 16.06 -15.11 -3.12
N TYR A 182 15.00 -15.01 -2.32
CA TYR A 182 15.08 -14.38 -1.00
C TYR A 182 15.97 -15.16 -0.04
N SER A 183 15.89 -16.51 -0.07
CA SER A 183 16.77 -17.40 0.70
C SER A 183 18.25 -17.22 0.32
N SER A 184 18.53 -17.07 -0.98
CA SER A 184 19.89 -16.85 -1.50
C SER A 184 20.49 -15.48 -1.12
N ILE A 185 19.65 -14.46 -0.83
CA ILE A 185 20.11 -13.13 -0.41
C ILE A 185 20.40 -13.08 1.09
N ILE A 186 19.70 -13.89 1.88
CA ILE A 186 19.84 -13.92 3.36
C ILE A 186 21.03 -14.78 3.81
N PHE A 187 21.37 -15.80 3.01
CA PHE A 187 22.50 -16.71 3.28
C PHE A 187 23.69 -16.38 2.38
#